data_8954c5c6fe5d15b331538d9238c36301
#
_entry.id   8954c5c6fe5d15b331538d9238c36301
#
_cell.length_a   1.000
_cell.length_b   1.000
_cell.length_c   1.000
_cell.angle_alpha   90.00
_cell.angle_beta   90.00
_cell.angle_gamma   90.00
#
_symmetry.space_group_name_H-M   'P 1'
#
loop_
_entity.id
_entity.type
_entity.pdbx_description
1 polymer ?
#
loop_
_entity_poly.entity_id
_entity_poly.type
_entity_poly.pdbx_seq_one_letter_code
_entity_poly.pdbx_strand_id
1 'polypeptide(L)'
;MLNNLYRKLHILFASSVMLIITLVISFVVANTVHTEKINESTLFQRLTTLLIYQVESASSDMDKELKAYEESYHIFSLISDTKGNTIYQSNFPFPTPTDNLLHDVEKQISTQPLSQTESNTTSQGGFLEIRGTHHDTYFVIPATIRTANDTVYHATFLYQTASLTDILQKTLPIYLLIWFLACIVVIMLTRYLLKKSFAPTERILQSQKDFVATASHELKSPLAVMISNTDMLLDNVSLNEQAKQAIQTIDFECMRLSRLVKDMLLLASSDAKTWTLNKSTINIDTLLITLYETYEPVCMKQ
;
A
#
# COMPACT_ATOMS: atom_id res chain seq x y z
N MET A 1 9.80 -26.55 1.45
CA MET A 1 10.09 -25.57 0.39
C MET A 1 8.84 -24.74 0.01
N LEU A 2 7.71 -25.40 -0.26
CA LEU A 2 6.44 -24.77 -0.63
C LEU A 2 5.92 -23.72 0.38
N ASN A 3 5.95 -24.02 1.69
CA ASN A 3 5.50 -23.10 2.75
C ASN A 3 6.30 -21.80 2.81
N ASN A 4 7.60 -21.84 2.51
CA ASN A 4 8.43 -20.62 2.46
C ASN A 4 8.12 -19.80 1.19
N LEU A 5 7.88 -20.48 0.06
CA LEU A 5 7.47 -19.84 -1.18
C LEU A 5 6.09 -19.16 -1.00
N TYR A 6 5.14 -19.91 -0.43
CA TYR A 6 3.79 -19.42 -0.11
C TYR A 6 3.86 -18.16 0.76
N ARG A 7 4.65 -18.17 1.84
CA ARG A 7 4.81 -17.02 2.75
C ARG A 7 5.44 -15.82 2.05
N LYS A 8 6.48 -16.02 1.24
CA LYS A 8 7.11 -14.95 0.46
C LYS A 8 6.14 -14.33 -0.54
N LEU A 9 5.40 -15.17 -1.27
CA LEU A 9 4.43 -14.71 -2.26
C LEU A 9 3.26 -13.96 -1.60
N HIS A 10 2.79 -14.46 -0.45
CA HIS A 10 1.75 -13.78 0.34
C HIS A 10 2.20 -12.38 0.77
N ILE A 11 3.41 -12.26 1.34
CA ILE A 11 3.95 -10.97 1.78
C ILE A 11 4.12 -10.03 0.59
N LEU A 12 4.69 -10.50 -0.51
CA LEU A 12 4.91 -9.69 -1.71
C LEU A 12 3.60 -9.19 -2.31
N PHE A 13 2.59 -10.06 -2.44
CA PHE A 13 1.29 -9.68 -3.00
C PHE A 13 0.54 -8.73 -2.06
N ALA A 14 0.49 -9.05 -0.77
CA ALA A 14 -0.17 -8.20 0.21
C ALA A 14 0.49 -6.82 0.31
N SER A 15 1.84 -6.76 0.33
CA SER A 15 2.56 -5.49 0.40
C SER A 15 2.38 -4.63 -0.85
N SER A 16 2.36 -5.23 -2.05
CA SER A 16 2.15 -4.47 -3.29
C SER A 16 0.74 -3.87 -3.37
N VAL A 17 -0.29 -4.64 -3.00
CA VAL A 17 -1.67 -4.15 -2.96
C VAL A 17 -1.82 -3.06 -1.89
N MET A 18 -1.22 -3.27 -0.70
CA MET A 18 -1.26 -2.28 0.38
C MET A 18 -0.57 -0.97 0.01
N LEU A 19 0.53 -1.03 -0.73
CA LEU A 19 1.22 0.16 -1.23
C LEU A 19 0.30 0.97 -2.15
N ILE A 20 -0.40 0.30 -3.07
CA ILE A 20 -1.35 0.96 -3.98
C ILE A 20 -2.49 1.62 -3.18
N ILE A 21 -3.08 0.90 -2.21
CA ILE A 21 -4.16 1.44 -1.37
C ILE A 21 -3.67 2.67 -0.59
N THR A 22 -2.46 2.62 -0.03
CA THR A 22 -1.89 3.73 0.71
C THR A 22 -1.69 4.96 -0.18
N LEU A 23 -1.21 4.79 -1.42
CA LEU A 23 -1.06 5.87 -2.39
C LEU A 23 -2.42 6.47 -2.76
N VAL A 24 -3.43 5.64 -3.00
CA VAL A 24 -4.79 6.10 -3.32
C VAL A 24 -5.38 6.89 -2.16
N ILE A 25 -5.29 6.39 -0.93
CA ILE A 25 -5.81 7.08 0.25
C ILE A 25 -5.07 8.41 0.47
N SER A 26 -3.73 8.42 0.32
CA SER A 26 -2.95 9.66 0.42
C SER A 26 -3.39 10.71 -0.60
N PHE A 27 -3.63 10.28 -1.85
CA PHE A 27 -4.14 11.16 -2.90
C PHE A 27 -5.55 11.69 -2.56
N VAL A 28 -6.45 10.82 -2.07
CA VAL A 28 -7.80 11.22 -1.69
C VAL A 28 -7.77 12.23 -0.54
N VAL A 29 -6.94 12.00 0.49
CA VAL A 29 -6.78 12.94 1.61
C VAL A 29 -6.28 14.30 1.11
N ALA A 30 -5.26 14.32 0.26
CA ALA A 30 -4.73 15.55 -0.32
C ALA A 30 -5.80 16.31 -1.14
N ASN A 31 -6.57 15.57 -1.94
CA ASN A 31 -7.67 16.15 -2.72
C ASN A 31 -8.80 16.68 -1.82
N THR A 32 -9.13 16.00 -0.73
CA THR A 32 -10.14 16.45 0.24
C THR A 32 -9.73 17.79 0.87
N VAL A 33 -8.47 17.89 1.32
CA VAL A 33 -7.94 19.15 1.88
C VAL A 33 -8.01 20.28 0.85
N HIS A 34 -7.65 20.00 -0.40
CA HIS A 34 -7.71 20.99 -1.47
C HIS A 34 -9.14 21.43 -1.78
N THR A 35 -10.06 20.49 -1.85
CA THR A 35 -11.49 20.77 -2.12
C THR A 35 -12.12 21.57 -0.99
N GLU A 36 -11.80 21.26 0.27
CA GLU A 36 -12.31 21.99 1.43
C GLU A 36 -11.87 23.48 1.37
N LYS A 37 -10.60 23.72 1.04
CA LYS A 37 -10.07 25.09 0.88
C LYS A 37 -10.77 25.87 -0.24
N ILE A 38 -11.06 25.22 -1.37
CA ILE A 38 -11.82 25.82 -2.48
C ILE A 38 -13.26 26.12 -2.05
N ASN A 39 -13.90 25.20 -1.34
CA ASN A 39 -15.27 25.39 -0.86
C ASN A 39 -15.37 26.56 0.10
N GLU A 40 -14.45 26.68 1.05
CA GLU A 40 -14.38 27.82 1.99
C GLU A 40 -14.19 29.14 1.25
N SER A 41 -13.26 29.20 0.30
CA SER A 41 -13.03 30.42 -0.48
C SER A 41 -14.25 30.82 -1.30
N THR A 42 -14.93 29.84 -1.91
CA THR A 42 -16.15 30.08 -2.70
C THR A 42 -17.31 30.54 -1.81
N LEU A 43 -17.46 29.92 -0.65
CA LEU A 43 -18.46 30.35 0.34
C LEU A 43 -18.22 31.80 0.78
N PHE A 44 -17.00 32.12 1.14
CA PHE A 44 -16.63 33.47 1.57
C PHE A 44 -16.90 34.50 0.48
N GLN A 45 -16.53 34.24 -0.78
CA GLN A 45 -16.83 35.13 -1.90
C GLN A 45 -18.34 35.36 -2.07
N ARG A 46 -19.16 34.31 -1.99
CA ARG A 46 -20.61 34.42 -2.10
C ARG A 46 -21.21 35.25 -0.96
N LEU A 47 -20.78 34.96 0.27
CA LEU A 47 -21.26 35.71 1.45
C LEU A 47 -20.86 37.17 1.38
N THR A 48 -19.61 37.46 1.00
CA THR A 48 -19.13 38.85 0.83
C THR A 48 -19.89 39.59 -0.25
N THR A 49 -20.22 38.93 -1.38
CA THR A 49 -21.02 39.53 -2.45
C THR A 49 -22.43 39.88 -1.95
N LEU A 50 -23.05 39.01 -1.16
CA LEU A 50 -24.34 39.28 -0.55
C LEU A 50 -24.27 40.43 0.46
N LEU A 51 -23.21 40.50 1.28
CA LEU A 51 -22.99 41.60 2.23
C LEU A 51 -22.82 42.95 1.51
N ILE A 52 -22.04 42.98 0.43
CA ILE A 52 -21.85 44.19 -0.38
C ILE A 52 -23.21 44.66 -0.93
N TYR A 53 -23.99 43.74 -1.52
CA TYR A 53 -25.31 44.06 -2.06
C TYR A 53 -26.28 44.59 -0.99
N GLN A 54 -26.26 44.05 0.21
CA GLN A 54 -27.04 44.51 1.34
C GLN A 54 -26.63 45.92 1.78
N VAL A 55 -25.33 46.18 1.89
CA VAL A 55 -24.80 47.51 2.24
C VAL A 55 -25.14 48.54 1.17
N GLU A 56 -25.09 48.17 -0.12
CA GLU A 56 -25.50 49.06 -1.23
C GLU A 56 -26.98 49.41 -1.17
N SER A 57 -27.84 48.44 -0.80
CA SER A 57 -29.30 48.60 -0.76
C SER A 57 -29.85 49.13 0.58
N ALA A 58 -29.07 49.07 1.65
CA ALA A 58 -29.49 49.44 3.00
C ALA A 58 -29.70 50.94 3.14
N SER A 59 -30.93 51.34 3.47
CA SER A 59 -31.27 52.76 3.71
C SER A 59 -31.27 53.17 5.20
N SER A 60 -31.30 52.25 6.19
CA SER A 60 -31.37 52.66 7.60
C SER A 60 -30.91 51.66 8.68
N ASP A 61 -30.59 50.37 8.37
CA ASP A 61 -30.32 49.33 9.41
C ASP A 61 -29.08 48.46 9.10
N MET A 62 -28.05 49.06 8.47
CA MET A 62 -26.81 48.40 8.06
C MET A 62 -26.12 47.67 9.22
N ASP A 63 -26.03 48.30 10.41
CA ASP A 63 -25.36 47.74 11.59
C ASP A 63 -25.99 46.44 12.08
N LYS A 64 -27.32 46.34 12.03
CA LYS A 64 -28.04 45.17 12.50
C LYS A 64 -27.88 43.97 11.56
N GLU A 65 -27.86 44.21 10.25
CA GLU A 65 -27.68 43.19 9.26
C GLU A 65 -26.24 42.65 9.26
N LEU A 66 -25.24 43.56 9.28
CA LEU A 66 -23.84 43.16 9.37
C LEU A 66 -23.56 42.34 10.63
N LYS A 67 -24.14 42.71 11.76
CA LYS A 67 -24.03 41.97 13.01
C LYS A 67 -24.64 40.56 12.92
N ALA A 68 -25.78 40.40 12.26
CA ALA A 68 -26.40 39.10 12.06
C ALA A 68 -25.52 38.16 11.21
N TYR A 69 -24.84 38.67 10.19
CA TYR A 69 -23.87 37.90 9.39
C TYR A 69 -22.60 37.58 10.14
N GLU A 70 -22.08 38.55 10.94
CA GLU A 70 -20.94 38.31 11.83
C GLU A 70 -21.19 37.14 12.78
N GLU A 71 -22.35 37.14 13.45
CA GLU A 71 -22.73 36.06 14.39
C GLU A 71 -22.97 34.71 13.68
N SER A 72 -23.54 34.74 12.47
CA SER A 72 -23.92 33.50 11.75
C SER A 72 -22.77 32.86 11.00
N TYR A 73 -21.89 33.67 10.41
CA TYR A 73 -20.86 33.19 9.46
C TYR A 73 -19.44 33.50 9.89
N HIS A 74 -19.24 34.17 11.02
CA HIS A 74 -17.93 34.54 11.58
C HIS A 74 -17.09 35.36 10.59
N ILE A 75 -17.74 36.26 9.85
CA ILE A 75 -17.10 37.21 8.95
C ILE A 75 -16.86 38.52 9.69
N PHE A 76 -15.62 38.95 9.75
CA PHE A 76 -15.27 40.26 10.26
C PHE A 76 -15.45 41.30 9.13
N SER A 77 -16.08 42.42 9.43
CA SER A 77 -16.33 43.52 8.50
C SER A 77 -15.79 44.79 9.07
N LEU A 78 -14.95 45.49 8.31
CA LEU A 78 -14.50 46.85 8.60
C LEU A 78 -14.99 47.73 7.45
N ILE A 79 -15.79 48.75 7.77
CA ILE A 79 -16.30 49.73 6.80
C ILE A 79 -15.84 51.13 7.22
N SER A 80 -15.19 51.81 6.29
CA SER A 80 -14.68 53.20 6.49
C SER A 80 -15.16 54.11 5.39
N ASP A 81 -15.25 55.40 5.74
CA ASP A 81 -15.53 56.48 4.78
C ASP A 81 -14.27 56.81 3.94
N THR A 82 -14.44 57.52 2.85
CA THR A 82 -13.33 58.03 2.00
C THR A 82 -12.31 58.90 2.75
N LYS A 83 -12.66 59.40 3.94
CA LYS A 83 -11.76 60.16 4.84
C LYS A 83 -10.99 59.25 5.82
N GLY A 84 -11.24 57.92 5.78
CA GLY A 84 -10.61 56.95 6.69
C GLY A 84 -11.29 56.85 8.06
N ASN A 85 -12.47 57.48 8.28
CA ASN A 85 -13.22 57.30 9.51
C ASN A 85 -13.94 55.97 9.51
N THR A 86 -13.76 55.15 10.56
CA THR A 86 -14.46 53.89 10.73
C THR A 86 -15.93 54.12 11.01
N ILE A 87 -16.80 53.57 10.16
CA ILE A 87 -18.26 53.63 10.30
C ILE A 87 -18.76 52.41 11.03
N TYR A 88 -18.26 51.24 10.63
CA TYR A 88 -18.59 49.97 11.26
C TYR A 88 -17.35 49.09 11.41
N GLN A 89 -17.19 48.49 12.57
CA GLN A 89 -16.16 47.50 12.82
C GLN A 89 -16.75 46.35 13.62
N SER A 90 -16.61 45.14 13.07
CA SER A 90 -16.99 43.91 13.75
C SER A 90 -16.19 43.74 15.05
N ASN A 91 -16.86 43.19 16.06
CA ASN A 91 -16.23 42.89 17.35
C ASN A 91 -15.93 41.37 17.49
N PHE A 92 -15.65 40.71 16.40
CA PHE A 92 -15.36 39.28 16.40
C PHE A 92 -13.92 39.02 16.82
N PRO A 93 -13.66 38.19 17.86
CA PRO A 93 -12.32 37.89 18.33
C PRO A 93 -11.61 36.90 17.39
N PHE A 94 -10.53 37.33 16.75
CA PHE A 94 -9.62 36.44 16.04
C PHE A 94 -8.45 36.00 16.94
N PRO A 95 -7.83 34.83 16.68
CA PRO A 95 -6.60 34.40 17.35
C PRO A 95 -5.45 35.40 17.16
N THR A 96 -5.30 35.97 15.96
CA THR A 96 -4.37 37.06 15.66
C THR A 96 -5.05 38.41 15.88
N PRO A 97 -4.42 39.37 16.57
CA PRO A 97 -4.97 40.72 16.77
C PRO A 97 -5.35 41.37 15.45
N THR A 98 -6.57 41.92 15.39
CA THR A 98 -7.16 42.48 14.17
C THR A 98 -6.32 43.63 13.58
N ASP A 99 -5.69 44.45 14.44
CA ASP A 99 -4.85 45.57 14.01
C ASP A 99 -3.64 45.09 13.20
N ASN A 100 -3.03 43.95 13.59
CA ASN A 100 -1.91 43.37 12.87
C ASN A 100 -2.37 42.85 11.50
N LEU A 101 -3.54 42.18 11.43
CA LEU A 101 -4.11 41.69 10.17
C LEU A 101 -4.41 42.84 9.21
N LEU A 102 -5.02 43.93 9.69
CA LEU A 102 -5.33 45.09 8.89
C LEU A 102 -4.07 45.77 8.35
N HIS A 103 -3.02 45.88 9.16
CA HIS A 103 -1.73 46.45 8.73
C HIS A 103 -1.11 45.56 7.62
N ASP A 104 -1.16 44.26 7.75
CA ASP A 104 -0.67 43.32 6.71
C ASP A 104 -1.51 43.40 5.42
N VAL A 105 -2.83 43.62 5.54
CA VAL A 105 -3.72 43.89 4.41
C VAL A 105 -3.30 45.13 3.65
N GLU A 106 -3.13 46.26 4.34
CA GLU A 106 -2.71 47.52 3.74
C GLU A 106 -1.35 47.44 3.05
N LYS A 107 -0.41 46.76 3.68
CA LYS A 107 0.92 46.54 3.13
C LYS A 107 0.84 45.68 1.84
N GLN A 108 0.00 44.67 1.81
CA GLN A 108 -0.13 43.76 0.66
C GLN A 108 -0.86 44.43 -0.51
N ILE A 109 -1.89 45.25 -0.22
CA ILE A 109 -2.60 46.06 -1.23
C ILE A 109 -1.66 47.10 -1.85
N SER A 110 -0.80 47.73 -1.05
CA SER A 110 0.17 48.72 -1.54
C SER A 110 1.29 48.10 -2.39
N THR A 111 1.63 46.84 -2.15
CA THR A 111 2.73 46.14 -2.87
C THR A 111 2.24 45.49 -4.16
N GLN A 112 1.00 45.06 -4.23
CA GLN A 112 0.35 44.52 -5.42
C GLN A 112 -0.94 45.30 -5.68
N PRO A 113 -0.90 46.34 -6.50
CA PRO A 113 -2.14 47.03 -6.87
C PRO A 113 -3.03 46.00 -7.60
N LEU A 114 -4.14 45.66 -6.93
CA LEU A 114 -5.23 44.89 -7.54
C LEU A 114 -5.54 45.54 -8.89
N SER A 115 -5.32 44.82 -9.98
CA SER A 115 -5.63 45.31 -11.32
C SER A 115 -7.06 45.78 -11.33
N GLN A 116 -7.23 47.12 -11.37
CA GLN A 116 -8.53 47.77 -11.54
C GLN A 116 -9.06 47.35 -12.92
N THR A 117 -9.86 46.31 -12.95
CA THR A 117 -10.73 46.10 -14.09
C THR A 117 -11.92 47.00 -13.87
N GLU A 118 -11.86 48.19 -14.49
CA GLU A 118 -13.03 49.02 -14.72
C GLU A 118 -14.07 48.19 -15.46
N SER A 119 -15.06 47.69 -14.76
CA SER A 119 -16.35 47.42 -15.35
C SER A 119 -17.42 47.56 -14.27
N ASN A 120 -18.34 48.43 -14.57
CA ASN A 120 -19.62 48.58 -13.92
C ASN A 120 -20.26 47.22 -13.71
N THR A 121 -20.64 46.96 -12.46
CA THR A 121 -21.28 45.76 -11.94
C THR A 121 -20.36 44.67 -11.42
N THR A 122 -20.41 44.55 -10.06
CA THR A 122 -20.06 43.35 -9.27
C THR A 122 -18.61 42.88 -9.35
N SER A 123 -17.86 43.31 -8.34
CA SER A 123 -16.57 42.85 -7.84
C SER A 123 -16.27 41.35 -8.14
N GLN A 124 -15.55 41.09 -9.22
CA GLN A 124 -14.61 39.97 -9.24
C GLN A 124 -13.26 40.45 -8.70
N GLY A 125 -13.28 40.99 -7.48
CA GLY A 125 -12.08 41.31 -6.73
C GLY A 125 -11.45 39.98 -6.26
N GLY A 126 -10.20 39.74 -6.64
CA GLY A 126 -9.45 38.60 -6.11
C GLY A 126 -9.40 38.67 -4.60
N PHE A 127 -9.56 37.56 -3.90
CA PHE A 127 -9.32 37.51 -2.45
C PHE A 127 -7.82 37.41 -2.20
N LEU A 128 -7.40 37.99 -1.07
CA LEU A 128 -6.03 37.88 -0.58
C LEU A 128 -5.99 36.80 0.51
N GLU A 129 -4.92 36.00 0.54
CA GLU A 129 -4.66 35.07 1.63
C GLU A 129 -3.57 35.60 2.53
N ILE A 130 -3.89 35.87 3.80
CA ILE A 130 -2.97 36.42 4.81
C ILE A 130 -2.75 35.36 5.89
N ARG A 131 -1.51 35.22 6.33
CA ARG A 131 -1.14 34.36 7.45
C ARG A 131 -1.02 35.19 8.73
N GLY A 132 -1.76 34.76 9.74
CA GLY A 132 -1.68 35.33 11.06
C GLY A 132 -0.46 34.85 11.87
N THR A 133 -0.29 35.40 13.05
CA THR A 133 0.85 35.13 13.96
C THR A 133 0.75 33.77 14.67
N HIS A 134 -0.44 33.18 14.75
CA HIS A 134 -0.72 31.92 15.44
C HIS A 134 -0.89 30.71 14.48
N HIS A 135 -0.27 30.76 13.30
CA HIS A 135 -0.43 29.74 12.21
C HIS A 135 -1.86 29.67 11.65
N ASP A 136 -2.66 30.66 11.91
CA ASP A 136 -3.98 30.89 11.35
C ASP A 136 -3.87 31.52 9.96
N THR A 137 -4.85 31.27 9.10
CA THR A 137 -4.90 31.83 7.74
C THR A 137 -6.22 32.53 7.56
N TYR A 138 -6.18 33.65 6.87
CA TYR A 138 -7.35 34.51 6.64
C TYR A 138 -7.54 34.76 5.16
N PHE A 139 -8.78 34.68 4.71
CA PHE A 139 -9.18 35.23 3.42
C PHE A 139 -9.66 36.65 3.60
N VAL A 140 -9.20 37.55 2.76
CA VAL A 140 -9.51 38.96 2.81
C VAL A 140 -10.04 39.41 1.46
N ILE A 141 -11.17 40.14 1.48
CA ILE A 141 -11.72 40.77 0.29
C ILE A 141 -11.86 42.27 0.59
N PRO A 142 -10.99 43.10 0.01
CA PRO A 142 -11.21 44.57 0.01
C PRO A 142 -12.24 44.89 -1.08
N ALA A 143 -13.21 45.72 -0.73
CA ALA A 143 -14.26 46.15 -1.64
C ALA A 143 -14.50 47.67 -1.51
N THR A 144 -14.91 48.28 -2.61
CA THR A 144 -15.40 49.66 -2.61
C THR A 144 -16.89 49.64 -2.88
N ILE A 145 -17.68 50.09 -1.94
CA ILE A 145 -19.13 50.04 -1.96
C ILE A 145 -19.66 51.40 -2.28
N ARG A 146 -20.49 51.53 -3.31
CA ARG A 146 -21.17 52.78 -3.64
C ARG A 146 -22.65 52.63 -3.32
N THR A 147 -23.15 53.40 -2.36
CA THR A 147 -24.57 53.36 -2.00
C THR A 147 -25.44 54.18 -2.98
N ALA A 148 -26.74 53.93 -2.91
CA ALA A 148 -27.74 54.67 -3.74
C ALA A 148 -27.67 56.19 -3.60
N ASN A 149 -27.13 56.70 -2.50
CA ASN A 149 -26.94 58.13 -2.25
C ASN A 149 -25.58 58.69 -2.76
N ASP A 150 -24.90 57.92 -3.64
CA ASP A 150 -23.58 58.27 -4.21
C ASP A 150 -22.47 58.42 -3.18
N THR A 151 -22.67 57.89 -1.96
CA THR A 151 -21.61 57.81 -0.95
C THR A 151 -20.74 56.59 -1.18
N VAL A 152 -19.42 56.76 -1.09
CA VAL A 152 -18.44 55.68 -1.31
C VAL A 152 -17.87 55.26 0.04
N TYR A 153 -17.92 53.94 0.29
CA TYR A 153 -17.34 53.32 1.46
C TYR A 153 -16.24 52.34 1.05
N HIS A 154 -15.20 52.25 1.85
CA HIS A 154 -14.18 51.22 1.75
C HIS A 154 -14.51 50.13 2.77
N ALA A 155 -14.74 48.90 2.29
CA ALA A 155 -15.04 47.75 3.13
C ALA A 155 -13.92 46.74 3.03
N THR A 156 -13.56 46.17 4.16
CA THR A 156 -12.62 45.02 4.22
C THR A 156 -13.30 43.90 4.97
N PHE A 157 -13.45 42.79 4.30
CA PHE A 157 -14.04 41.56 4.87
C PHE A 157 -12.94 40.57 5.12
N LEU A 158 -12.91 40.01 6.36
CA LEU A 158 -11.96 38.95 6.74
C LEU A 158 -12.72 37.71 7.19
N TYR A 159 -12.23 36.55 6.78
CA TYR A 159 -12.74 35.25 7.17
C TYR A 159 -11.58 34.33 7.57
N GLN A 160 -11.67 33.76 8.76
CA GLN A 160 -10.68 32.80 9.23
C GLN A 160 -10.95 31.44 8.55
N THR A 161 -9.96 30.95 7.80
CA THR A 161 -10.06 29.61 7.19
C THR A 161 -9.76 28.54 8.22
N ALA A 162 -10.33 27.34 8.02
CA ALA A 162 -9.98 26.18 8.82
C ALA A 162 -8.48 25.88 8.70
N SER A 163 -7.83 25.66 9.83
CA SER A 163 -6.44 25.27 9.85
C SER A 163 -6.27 23.89 9.19
N LEU A 164 -5.13 23.66 8.52
CA LEU A 164 -4.79 22.34 7.99
C LEU A 164 -4.85 21.24 9.07
N THR A 165 -4.47 21.59 10.30
CA THR A 165 -4.55 20.69 11.45
C THR A 165 -5.99 20.31 11.80
N ASP A 166 -6.92 21.25 11.73
CA ASP A 166 -8.34 21.00 12.03
C ASP A 166 -8.98 20.09 10.97
N ILE A 167 -8.70 20.37 9.68
CA ILE A 167 -9.17 19.54 8.57
C ILE A 167 -8.62 18.12 8.72
N LEU A 168 -7.32 17.98 8.99
CA LEU A 168 -6.69 16.68 9.15
C LEU A 168 -7.19 15.93 10.39
N GLN A 169 -7.34 16.59 11.53
CA GLN A 169 -7.88 15.96 12.74
C GLN A 169 -9.29 15.42 12.54
N LYS A 170 -10.11 16.08 11.75
CA LYS A 170 -11.48 15.69 11.45
C LYS A 170 -11.54 14.55 10.42
N THR A 171 -10.69 14.56 9.40
CA THR A 171 -10.74 13.64 8.26
C THR A 171 -9.85 12.41 8.44
N LEU A 172 -8.66 12.56 9.03
CA LEU A 172 -7.66 11.50 9.17
C LEU A 172 -8.17 10.24 9.87
N PRO A 173 -8.92 10.31 11.01
CA PRO A 173 -9.37 9.11 11.70
C PRO A 173 -10.29 8.24 10.84
N ILE A 174 -11.12 8.84 10.00
CA ILE A 174 -12.02 8.12 9.09
C ILE A 174 -11.21 7.38 8.03
N TYR A 175 -10.22 8.04 7.41
CA TYR A 175 -9.36 7.41 6.41
C TYR A 175 -8.46 6.33 6.99
N LEU A 176 -7.97 6.51 8.22
CA LEU A 176 -7.22 5.47 8.94
C LEU A 176 -8.08 4.24 9.23
N LEU A 177 -9.33 4.42 9.60
CA LEU A 177 -10.27 3.32 9.84
C LEU A 177 -10.52 2.55 8.53
N ILE A 178 -10.77 3.25 7.42
CA ILE A 178 -10.95 2.64 6.10
C ILE A 178 -9.69 1.89 5.68
N TRP A 179 -8.51 2.47 5.88
CA TRP A 179 -7.23 1.84 5.58
C TRP A 179 -7.02 0.54 6.39
N PHE A 180 -7.32 0.59 7.68
CA PHE A 180 -7.20 -0.59 8.57
C PHE A 180 -8.16 -1.71 8.16
N LEU A 181 -9.40 -1.37 7.82
CA LEU A 181 -10.37 -2.34 7.31
C LEU A 181 -9.90 -2.96 5.99
N ALA A 182 -9.39 -2.15 5.08
CA ALA A 182 -8.82 -2.61 3.82
C ALA A 182 -7.63 -3.57 4.04
N CYS A 183 -6.75 -3.30 5.03
CA CYS A 183 -5.67 -4.22 5.42
C CYS A 183 -6.20 -5.61 5.76
N ILE A 184 -7.22 -5.69 6.61
CA ILE A 184 -7.82 -6.97 7.04
C ILE A 184 -8.36 -7.72 5.83
N VAL A 185 -9.12 -7.04 4.98
CA VAL A 185 -9.72 -7.64 3.77
C VAL A 185 -8.65 -8.16 2.82
N VAL A 186 -7.61 -7.37 2.53
CA VAL A 186 -6.50 -7.77 1.65
C VAL A 186 -5.77 -8.99 2.20
N ILE A 187 -5.46 -9.01 3.49
CA ILE A 187 -4.77 -10.15 4.11
C ILE A 187 -5.64 -11.41 4.03
N MET A 188 -6.92 -11.33 4.35
CA MET A 188 -7.84 -12.48 4.27
C MET A 188 -8.00 -12.98 2.84
N LEU A 189 -8.23 -12.06 1.89
CA LEU A 189 -8.42 -12.40 0.49
C LEU A 189 -7.17 -13.03 -0.12
N THR A 190 -6.00 -12.45 0.13
CA THR A 190 -4.73 -12.98 -0.37
C THR A 190 -4.45 -14.37 0.18
N ARG A 191 -4.70 -14.61 1.47
CA ARG A 191 -4.59 -15.94 2.07
C ARG A 191 -5.54 -16.96 1.43
N TYR A 192 -6.79 -16.57 1.25
CA TYR A 192 -7.80 -17.43 0.63
C TYR A 192 -7.43 -17.80 -0.80
N LEU A 193 -7.09 -16.81 -1.63
CA LEU A 193 -6.73 -17.01 -3.04
C LEU A 193 -5.48 -17.89 -3.19
N LEU A 194 -4.42 -17.60 -2.43
CA LEU A 194 -3.19 -18.40 -2.48
C LEU A 194 -3.44 -19.84 -2.04
N LYS A 195 -4.17 -20.06 -0.94
CA LYS A 195 -4.50 -21.42 -0.48
C LYS A 195 -5.28 -22.18 -1.55
N LYS A 196 -6.27 -21.55 -2.18
CA LYS A 196 -7.08 -22.17 -3.22
C LYS A 196 -6.27 -22.46 -4.49
N SER A 197 -5.38 -21.56 -4.89
CA SER A 197 -4.56 -21.72 -6.09
C SER A 197 -3.46 -22.78 -5.93
N PHE A 198 -2.89 -22.92 -4.74
CA PHE A 198 -1.83 -23.90 -4.49
C PHE A 198 -2.32 -25.29 -4.09
N ALA A 199 -3.57 -25.43 -3.63
CA ALA A 199 -4.13 -26.71 -3.25
C ALA A 199 -4.06 -27.80 -4.36
N PRO A 200 -4.37 -27.50 -5.64
CA PRO A 200 -4.23 -28.49 -6.71
C PRO A 200 -2.76 -28.89 -6.95
N THR A 201 -1.84 -27.94 -6.86
CA THR A 201 -0.40 -28.21 -7.05
C THR A 201 0.15 -29.11 -5.94
N GLU A 202 -0.27 -28.90 -4.69
CA GLU A 202 0.11 -29.80 -3.58
C GLU A 202 -0.42 -31.22 -3.80
N ARG A 203 -1.65 -31.37 -4.27
CA ARG A 203 -2.25 -32.67 -4.56
C ARG A 203 -1.51 -33.40 -5.68
N ILE A 204 -1.17 -32.70 -6.76
CA ILE A 204 -0.41 -33.30 -7.89
C ILE A 204 0.97 -33.74 -7.39
N LEU A 205 1.67 -32.92 -6.63
CA LEU A 205 2.99 -33.24 -6.09
C LEU A 205 2.94 -34.45 -5.14
N GLN A 206 1.91 -34.52 -4.30
CA GLN A 206 1.71 -35.68 -3.42
C GLN A 206 1.39 -36.92 -4.20
N SER A 207 0.47 -36.86 -5.16
CA SER A 207 0.12 -38.00 -6.04
C SER A 207 1.35 -38.50 -6.82
N GLN A 208 2.21 -37.60 -7.30
CA GLN A 208 3.44 -38.00 -7.97
C GLN A 208 4.41 -38.74 -7.03
N LYS A 209 4.53 -38.31 -5.79
CA LYS A 209 5.36 -38.99 -4.76
C LYS A 209 4.81 -40.40 -4.45
N ASP A 210 3.51 -40.46 -4.21
CA ASP A 210 2.84 -41.74 -3.91
C ASP A 210 2.97 -42.70 -5.08
N PHE A 211 2.82 -42.23 -6.33
CA PHE A 211 3.03 -43.03 -7.54
C PHE A 211 4.46 -43.57 -7.62
N VAL A 212 5.49 -42.70 -7.42
CA VAL A 212 6.89 -43.18 -7.47
C VAL A 212 7.20 -44.15 -6.36
N ALA A 213 6.67 -43.95 -5.16
CA ALA A 213 6.85 -44.88 -4.05
C ALA A 213 6.22 -46.25 -4.34
N THR A 214 4.96 -46.27 -4.79
CA THR A 214 4.25 -47.48 -5.12
C THR A 214 4.90 -48.22 -6.28
N ALA A 215 5.21 -47.51 -7.38
CA ALA A 215 5.87 -48.12 -8.54
C ALA A 215 7.23 -48.75 -8.16
N SER A 216 7.99 -48.07 -7.27
CA SER A 216 9.27 -48.62 -6.83
C SER A 216 9.14 -49.90 -5.98
N HIS A 217 8.14 -49.93 -5.10
CA HIS A 217 7.85 -51.14 -4.34
C HIS A 217 7.40 -52.31 -5.25
N GLU A 218 6.51 -52.04 -6.21
CA GLU A 218 6.00 -53.04 -7.18
C GLU A 218 7.08 -53.52 -8.15
N LEU A 219 8.09 -52.69 -8.47
CA LEU A 219 9.21 -53.08 -9.33
C LEU A 219 10.29 -53.86 -8.58
N LYS A 220 10.49 -53.62 -7.29
CA LYS A 220 11.53 -54.30 -6.51
C LYS A 220 11.30 -55.80 -6.40
N SER A 221 10.05 -56.27 -6.26
CA SER A 221 9.71 -57.66 -6.11
C SER A 221 10.01 -58.48 -7.39
N PRO A 222 9.55 -58.12 -8.61
CA PRO A 222 9.87 -58.87 -9.82
C PRO A 222 11.36 -58.83 -10.16
N LEU A 223 12.05 -57.72 -9.88
CA LEU A 223 13.49 -57.65 -10.08
C LEU A 223 14.25 -58.62 -9.17
N ALA A 224 13.85 -58.72 -7.90
CA ALA A 224 14.47 -59.69 -6.98
C ALA A 224 14.27 -61.11 -7.42
N VAL A 225 13.09 -61.46 -7.96
CA VAL A 225 12.79 -62.76 -8.54
C VAL A 225 13.62 -63.04 -9.80
N MET A 226 13.79 -62.04 -10.68
CA MET A 226 14.62 -62.17 -11.88
C MET A 226 16.10 -62.41 -11.52
N ILE A 227 16.64 -61.63 -10.59
CA ILE A 227 18.03 -61.78 -10.10
C ILE A 227 18.22 -63.18 -9.49
N SER A 228 17.32 -63.65 -8.63
CA SER A 228 17.41 -64.98 -8.04
C SER A 228 17.35 -66.10 -9.08
N ASN A 229 16.55 -65.97 -10.14
CA ASN A 229 16.48 -66.94 -11.21
C ASN A 229 17.73 -66.85 -12.09
N THR A 230 18.32 -65.74 -12.37
CA THR A 230 19.59 -65.62 -13.12
C THR A 230 20.73 -66.25 -12.33
N ASP A 231 20.80 -66.03 -11.04
CA ASP A 231 21.80 -66.65 -10.15
C ASP A 231 21.70 -68.21 -10.18
N MET A 232 20.48 -68.75 -10.03
CA MET A 232 20.25 -70.23 -10.12
C MET A 232 20.66 -70.77 -11.47
N LEU A 233 20.44 -70.08 -12.57
CA LEU A 233 20.82 -70.56 -13.92
C LEU A 233 22.35 -70.49 -14.11
N LEU A 234 23.03 -69.48 -13.57
CA LEU A 234 24.49 -69.33 -13.64
C LEU A 234 25.24 -70.42 -12.85
N ASP A 235 24.64 -70.90 -11.77
CA ASP A 235 25.18 -72.04 -10.99
C ASP A 235 25.06 -73.38 -11.67
N ASN A 236 24.32 -73.44 -12.78
CA ASN A 236 24.13 -74.69 -13.51
C ASN A 236 25.30 -75.00 -14.42
N VAL A 237 26.05 -76.06 -14.10
CA VAL A 237 27.33 -76.47 -14.76
C VAL A 237 27.12 -76.98 -16.22
N SER A 238 25.88 -77.24 -16.67
CA SER A 238 25.59 -77.80 -17.98
C SER A 238 25.30 -76.75 -19.08
N LEU A 239 25.41 -75.46 -18.80
CA LEU A 239 25.16 -74.42 -19.76
C LEU A 239 26.31 -74.24 -20.74
N ASN A 240 25.98 -74.00 -22.02
CA ASN A 240 26.98 -73.60 -23.01
C ASN A 240 27.39 -72.18 -22.79
N GLU A 241 28.61 -71.77 -23.28
CA GLU A 241 29.16 -70.44 -23.06
C GLU A 241 28.27 -69.24 -23.56
N GLN A 242 27.51 -69.48 -24.68
CA GLN A 242 26.59 -68.48 -25.20
C GLN A 242 25.38 -68.24 -24.27
N ALA A 243 24.80 -69.32 -23.70
CA ALA A 243 23.73 -69.24 -22.74
C ALA A 243 24.20 -68.57 -21.44
N LYS A 244 25.39 -68.92 -20.97
CA LYS A 244 26.00 -68.28 -19.78
C LYS A 244 26.21 -66.76 -19.95
N GLN A 245 26.75 -66.32 -21.10
CA GLN A 245 26.89 -64.94 -21.44
C GLN A 245 25.55 -64.13 -21.47
N ALA A 246 24.48 -64.81 -22.07
CA ALA A 246 23.16 -64.20 -22.12
C ALA A 246 22.56 -64.00 -20.72
N ILE A 247 22.70 -65.00 -19.84
CA ILE A 247 22.21 -64.93 -18.44
C ILE A 247 22.98 -63.89 -17.66
N GLN A 248 24.30 -63.80 -17.81
CA GLN A 248 25.11 -62.77 -17.18
C GLN A 248 24.69 -61.36 -17.62
N THR A 249 24.32 -61.18 -18.91
CA THR A 249 23.83 -59.89 -19.40
C THR A 249 22.48 -59.56 -18.77
N ILE A 250 21.56 -60.52 -18.65
CA ILE A 250 20.26 -60.31 -17.98
C ILE A 250 20.46 -59.97 -16.52
N ASP A 251 21.32 -60.68 -15.80
CA ASP A 251 21.63 -60.39 -14.39
C ASP A 251 22.18 -58.97 -14.20
N PHE A 252 23.13 -58.59 -15.06
CA PHE A 252 23.68 -57.21 -15.02
C PHE A 252 22.60 -56.15 -15.25
N GLU A 253 21.68 -56.32 -16.20
CA GLU A 253 20.60 -55.40 -16.44
C GLU A 253 19.58 -55.39 -15.29
N CYS A 254 19.27 -56.52 -14.68
CA CYS A 254 18.41 -56.61 -13.51
C CYS A 254 19.02 -55.84 -12.30
N MET A 255 20.31 -55.98 -12.05
CA MET A 255 21.01 -55.23 -11.01
C MET A 255 21.03 -53.72 -11.30
N ARG A 256 21.21 -53.37 -12.59
CA ARG A 256 21.14 -51.96 -13.02
C ARG A 256 19.77 -51.35 -12.78
N LEU A 257 18.71 -52.05 -13.16
CA LEU A 257 17.33 -51.61 -12.91
C LEU A 257 17.02 -51.50 -11.41
N SER A 258 17.49 -52.45 -10.61
CA SER A 258 17.35 -52.39 -9.14
C SER A 258 17.98 -51.14 -8.55
N ARG A 259 19.15 -50.75 -9.02
CA ARG A 259 19.79 -49.48 -8.60
C ARG A 259 18.99 -48.25 -9.02
N LEU A 260 18.53 -48.21 -10.29
CA LEU A 260 17.68 -47.09 -10.78
C LEU A 260 16.40 -46.93 -9.97
N VAL A 261 15.70 -48.05 -9.66
CA VAL A 261 14.51 -48.02 -8.80
C VAL A 261 14.83 -47.50 -7.39
N LYS A 262 15.96 -47.91 -6.82
CA LYS A 262 16.43 -47.43 -5.52
C LYS A 262 16.75 -45.95 -5.56
N ASP A 263 17.37 -45.44 -6.62
CA ASP A 263 17.72 -44.01 -6.79
C ASP A 263 16.45 -43.17 -7.00
N MET A 264 15.45 -43.69 -7.74
CA MET A 264 14.15 -43.02 -7.86
C MET A 264 13.43 -42.88 -6.52
N LEU A 265 13.43 -43.95 -5.70
CA LEU A 265 12.90 -43.88 -4.31
C LEU A 265 13.64 -42.84 -3.47
N LEU A 266 14.96 -42.83 -3.58
CA LEU A 266 15.81 -41.87 -2.85
C LEU A 266 15.45 -40.43 -3.22
N LEU A 267 15.31 -40.12 -4.49
CA LEU A 267 14.92 -38.80 -4.99
C LEU A 267 13.50 -38.42 -4.55
N ALA A 268 12.54 -39.33 -4.66
CA ALA A 268 11.16 -39.09 -4.22
C ALA A 268 11.05 -38.84 -2.72
N SER A 269 11.89 -39.48 -1.90
CA SER A 269 11.90 -39.35 -0.45
C SER A 269 12.72 -38.13 0.01
N SER A 270 13.71 -37.67 -0.76
CA SER A 270 14.57 -36.55 -0.38
C SER A 270 13.84 -35.22 -0.23
N ASP A 271 12.78 -34.99 -1.03
CA ASP A 271 11.94 -33.80 -0.97
C ASP A 271 10.97 -33.77 0.24
N ALA A 272 10.79 -34.92 0.90
CA ALA A 272 9.79 -35.06 1.97
C ALA A 272 10.27 -34.62 3.38
N LYS A 273 11.45 -33.99 3.54
CA LYS A 273 12.02 -33.64 4.86
C LYS A 273 12.12 -34.81 5.86
N THR A 274 11.91 -36.03 5.42
CA THR A 274 11.95 -37.24 6.25
C THR A 274 13.36 -37.84 6.38
N TRP A 275 14.35 -37.17 5.81
CA TRP A 275 15.73 -37.55 6.04
C TRP A 275 16.14 -37.21 7.47
N THR A 276 15.96 -38.15 8.37
CA THR A 276 16.64 -38.17 9.65
C THR A 276 18.08 -38.60 9.41
N LEU A 277 18.99 -37.64 9.36
CA LEU A 277 20.41 -37.92 9.39
C LEU A 277 20.74 -38.57 10.74
N ASN A 278 20.98 -39.88 10.71
CA ASN A 278 21.45 -40.60 11.86
C ASN A 278 22.95 -40.28 12.00
N LYS A 279 23.29 -39.20 12.69
CA LYS A 279 24.65 -38.77 12.90
C LYS A 279 25.28 -39.71 13.94
N SER A 280 26.22 -40.54 13.51
CA SER A 280 27.08 -41.34 14.40
C SER A 280 28.53 -40.87 14.28
N THR A 281 29.27 -40.94 15.34
CA THR A 281 30.72 -40.74 15.33
C THR A 281 31.37 -41.92 14.59
N ILE A 282 32.04 -41.64 13.48
CA ILE A 282 32.72 -42.65 12.67
C ILE A 282 34.23 -42.44 12.86
N ASN A 283 34.95 -43.51 13.11
CA ASN A 283 36.39 -43.49 13.06
C ASN A 283 36.85 -43.54 11.60
N ILE A 284 37.45 -42.44 11.14
CA ILE A 284 37.86 -42.24 9.74
C ILE A 284 38.95 -43.24 9.36
N ASP A 285 39.85 -43.62 10.27
CA ASP A 285 40.93 -44.59 9.99
C ASP A 285 40.34 -45.96 9.70
N THR A 286 39.38 -46.40 10.50
CA THR A 286 38.70 -47.70 10.28
C THR A 286 37.94 -47.69 8.97
N LEU A 287 37.27 -46.58 8.61
CA LEU A 287 36.56 -46.43 7.35
C LEU A 287 37.51 -46.50 6.14
N LEU A 288 38.65 -45.87 6.20
CA LEU A 288 39.68 -45.87 5.14
C LEU A 288 40.30 -47.26 4.96
N ILE A 289 40.61 -47.96 6.06
CA ILE A 289 41.13 -49.33 6.01
C ILE A 289 40.11 -50.27 5.36
N THR A 290 38.88 -50.18 5.79
CA THR A 290 37.77 -50.99 5.22
C THR A 290 37.57 -50.74 3.72
N LEU A 291 37.62 -49.45 3.32
CA LEU A 291 37.56 -49.09 1.89
C LEU A 291 38.76 -49.65 1.11
N TYR A 292 39.97 -49.49 1.65
CA TYR A 292 41.18 -50.03 1.02
C TYR A 292 41.07 -51.56 0.83
N GLU A 293 40.77 -52.32 1.88
CA GLU A 293 40.59 -53.78 1.82
C GLU A 293 39.49 -54.22 0.83
N THR A 294 38.43 -53.45 0.71
CA THR A 294 37.30 -53.74 -0.20
C THR A 294 37.69 -53.53 -1.67
N TYR A 295 38.48 -52.52 -1.99
CA TYR A 295 38.82 -52.15 -3.36
C TYR A 295 40.20 -52.63 -3.84
N GLU A 296 41.08 -53.05 -2.93
CA GLU A 296 42.41 -53.61 -3.28
C GLU A 296 42.34 -54.78 -4.28
N PRO A 297 41.41 -55.79 -4.10
CA PRO A 297 41.28 -56.87 -5.05
C PRO A 297 40.81 -56.45 -6.45
N VAL A 298 40.06 -55.31 -6.52
CA VAL A 298 39.57 -54.77 -7.78
C VAL A 298 40.67 -54.06 -8.53
N CYS A 299 41.56 -53.37 -7.81
CA CYS A 299 42.70 -52.66 -8.41
C CYS A 299 43.83 -53.61 -8.82
N MET A 300 43.99 -54.74 -8.17
CA MET A 300 44.99 -55.73 -8.53
C MET A 300 44.61 -56.62 -9.76
N LYS A 301 43.35 -56.52 -10.22
CA LYS A 301 42.87 -57.25 -11.41
C LYS A 301 42.97 -56.47 -12.73
N GLN A 302 43.47 -55.26 -12.69
CA GLN A 302 43.87 -54.47 -13.87
C GLN A 302 45.39 -54.59 -14.09
#